data_1c749aa025e4d2562e4c3969aa9ea166
#
_entry.id   1c749aa025e4d2562e4c3969aa9ea166
#
_cell.length_a   1.000
_cell.length_b   1.000
_cell.length_c   1.000
_cell.angle_alpha   90.00
_cell.angle_beta   90.00
_cell.angle_gamma   90.00
#
_symmetry.space_group_name_H-M   'P 1'
#
loop_
_entity.id
_entity.type
_entity.pdbx_description
1 polymer ?
#
loop_
_entity_poly.entity_id
_entity_poly.type
_entity_poly.pdbx_seq_one_letter_code
_entity_poly.pdbx_strand_id
1 'polypeptide(L)'
;MIVNGEIEGLLVGHWTDSDAATGCTVIRLPPQTVASGEVRGGAPATREFALLDPARLVSSVDAVVLSGGSAFGLRACDGVVDALRAEGVGFPTSVGVVPIVVGMSLFDLGVGSPDAWPNAAAGAAAFAAASATPAVGRVGAGTGATVNKWRGPQAVTPGGVGIVTLTEGDLTLTAIVAVNAAGEIDDGAAVAAVRDGSFRWSPPERFGETNTVIGAVVTNATLTKMECHLVAQGAHDGLARAVAPSHMRSDGDAFVAAATAQVSDVDIDHVRWLAVVATEQAIRSGVATLDSMPPSPDPSS
;
A
#
# COMPACT_ATOMS: atom_id res chain seq x y z
N MET A 1 -4.85 -4.74 -25.19
CA MET A 1 -4.48 -6.14 -24.85
C MET A 1 -3.56 -5.97 -23.65
N ILE A 2 -4.04 -6.27 -22.44
CA ILE A 2 -3.19 -6.22 -21.22
C ILE A 2 -2.35 -7.49 -21.30
N VAL A 3 -1.08 -7.36 -21.66
CA VAL A 3 -0.11 -8.44 -21.53
C VAL A 3 0.40 -8.35 -20.09
N ASN A 4 0.25 -9.40 -19.30
CA ASN A 4 0.81 -9.47 -17.95
C ASN A 4 2.35 -9.51 -18.07
N GLY A 5 2.97 -8.33 -18.11
CA GLY A 5 4.41 -8.18 -17.92
C GLY A 5 4.72 -8.31 -16.43
N GLU A 6 5.75 -9.07 -16.10
CA GLU A 6 6.30 -9.10 -14.74
C GLU A 6 7.48 -8.14 -14.66
N ILE A 7 7.62 -7.43 -13.54
CA ILE A 7 8.86 -6.68 -13.25
C ILE A 7 9.84 -7.68 -12.66
N GLU A 8 10.96 -7.91 -13.34
CA GLU A 8 11.97 -8.87 -12.92
C GLU A 8 12.48 -8.58 -11.51
N GLY A 9 12.44 -9.59 -10.64
CA GLY A 9 12.91 -9.50 -9.25
C GLY A 9 11.95 -8.82 -8.27
N LEU A 10 10.80 -8.30 -8.73
CA LEU A 10 9.74 -7.83 -7.83
C LEU A 10 9.00 -9.03 -7.23
N LEU A 11 9.03 -9.17 -5.91
CA LEU A 11 8.32 -10.22 -5.20
C LEU A 11 7.46 -9.62 -4.09
N VAL A 12 6.26 -10.19 -3.88
CA VAL A 12 5.34 -9.76 -2.82
C VAL A 12 4.95 -10.95 -1.97
N GLY A 13 5.01 -10.79 -0.65
CA GLY A 13 4.64 -11.85 0.29
C GLY A 13 3.76 -11.33 1.42
N HIS A 14 2.97 -12.21 2.00
CA HIS A 14 2.01 -11.89 3.05
C HIS A 14 2.22 -12.77 4.27
N TRP A 15 2.04 -12.17 5.44
CA TRP A 15 1.71 -12.88 6.68
C TRP A 15 0.32 -12.42 7.13
N THR A 16 -0.56 -13.38 7.42
CA THR A 16 -1.97 -13.17 7.73
C THR A 16 -2.32 -13.83 9.05
N ASP A 17 -2.91 -13.09 9.98
CA ASP A 17 -3.56 -13.60 11.19
C ASP A 17 -5.07 -13.37 11.04
N SER A 18 -5.78 -14.42 10.64
CA SER A 18 -7.22 -14.36 10.38
C SER A 18 -8.02 -14.20 11.66
N ASP A 19 -7.55 -14.77 12.78
CA ASP A 19 -8.24 -14.75 14.07
C ASP A 19 -8.15 -13.36 14.70
N ALA A 20 -6.97 -12.73 14.62
CA ALA A 20 -6.75 -11.36 15.08
C ALA A 20 -7.17 -10.30 14.06
N ALA A 21 -7.56 -10.70 12.85
CA ALA A 21 -7.93 -9.85 11.72
C ALA A 21 -6.87 -8.76 11.42
N THR A 22 -5.60 -9.17 11.33
CA THR A 22 -4.48 -8.28 10.99
C THR A 22 -3.43 -9.01 10.16
N GLY A 23 -2.45 -8.29 9.62
CA GLY A 23 -1.37 -8.90 8.86
C GLY A 23 -0.41 -7.87 8.25
N CYS A 24 0.62 -8.35 7.56
CA CYS A 24 1.54 -7.50 6.83
C CYS A 24 1.88 -8.04 5.44
N THR A 25 2.19 -7.13 4.54
CA THR A 25 2.60 -7.39 3.16
C THR A 25 4.00 -6.82 2.96
N VAL A 26 4.91 -7.65 2.50
CA VAL A 26 6.28 -7.27 2.20
C VAL A 26 6.48 -7.25 0.69
N ILE A 27 6.96 -6.14 0.17
CA ILE A 27 7.30 -5.91 -1.23
C ILE A 27 8.84 -5.91 -1.29
N ARG A 28 9.42 -7.00 -1.79
CA ARG A 28 10.86 -7.12 -2.00
C ARG A 28 11.21 -6.48 -3.33
N LEU A 29 12.13 -5.55 -3.32
CA LEU A 29 12.56 -4.81 -4.50
C LEU A 29 13.88 -5.39 -5.04
N PRO A 30 14.08 -5.37 -6.37
CA PRO A 30 15.38 -5.71 -6.97
C PRO A 30 16.49 -4.82 -6.42
N PRO A 31 17.76 -5.29 -6.45
CA PRO A 31 18.90 -4.48 -6.00
C PRO A 31 18.97 -3.13 -6.74
N GLN A 32 19.39 -2.08 -6.02
CA GLN A 32 19.57 -0.72 -6.55
C GLN A 32 18.27 -0.03 -7.04
N THR A 33 17.10 -0.51 -6.66
CA THR A 33 15.82 0.13 -6.98
C THR A 33 15.76 1.53 -6.37
N VAL A 34 15.66 2.54 -7.21
CA VAL A 34 15.51 3.94 -6.79
C VAL A 34 14.09 4.16 -6.31
N ALA A 35 13.92 4.84 -5.16
CA ALA A 35 12.59 5.09 -4.63
C ALA A 35 12.44 6.48 -4.01
N SER A 36 11.21 6.96 -4.03
CA SER A 36 10.75 8.13 -3.30
C SER A 36 9.31 7.90 -2.84
N GLY A 37 8.72 8.87 -2.13
CA GLY A 37 7.35 8.71 -1.63
C GLY A 37 6.72 10.02 -1.24
N GLU A 38 5.40 9.98 -1.05
CA GLU A 38 4.59 11.10 -0.59
C GLU A 38 3.58 10.65 0.45
N VAL A 39 3.33 11.52 1.43
CA VAL A 39 2.26 11.39 2.42
C VAL A 39 1.26 12.51 2.19
N ARG A 40 -0.03 12.18 1.99
CA ARG A 40 -1.13 13.17 1.89
C ARG A 40 -2.13 13.08 3.02
N GLY A 41 -2.23 11.93 3.70
CA GLY A 41 -3.06 11.78 4.88
C GLY A 41 -2.57 12.60 6.07
N GLY A 42 -3.49 13.06 6.93
CA GLY A 42 -3.17 13.90 8.09
C GLY A 42 -2.65 13.14 9.32
N ALA A 43 -2.72 11.78 9.33
CA ALA A 43 -2.37 10.93 10.47
C ALA A 43 -1.54 9.69 10.06
N PRO A 44 -0.38 9.85 9.40
CA PRO A 44 0.41 8.75 8.89
C PRO A 44 1.12 7.98 10.01
N ALA A 45 1.22 6.64 9.86
CA ALA A 45 2.12 5.80 10.62
C ALA A 45 3.19 5.25 9.67
N THR A 46 4.42 5.76 9.75
CA THR A 46 5.50 5.45 8.81
C THR A 46 6.83 5.21 9.50
N ARG A 47 7.71 4.45 8.84
CA ARG A 47 9.11 4.20 9.23
C ARG A 47 10.03 4.48 8.06
N GLU A 48 11.19 5.13 8.30
CA GLU A 48 12.20 5.50 7.30
C GLU A 48 11.68 6.38 6.15
N PHE A 49 10.49 6.96 6.30
CA PHE A 49 9.85 7.72 5.22
C PHE A 49 10.58 9.05 4.91
N ALA A 50 11.23 9.64 5.93
CA ALA A 50 12.03 10.86 5.73
C ALA A 50 13.21 10.65 4.76
N LEU A 51 13.71 9.43 4.64
CA LEU A 51 14.76 9.05 3.69
C LEU A 51 14.29 9.20 2.23
N LEU A 52 13.00 9.06 1.96
CA LEU A 52 12.41 9.13 0.62
C LEU A 52 12.35 10.56 0.05
N ASP A 53 12.56 11.58 0.86
CA ASP A 53 12.64 12.97 0.38
C ASP A 53 13.70 13.07 -0.74
N PRO A 54 13.37 13.65 -1.91
CA PRO A 54 14.29 13.76 -3.04
C PRO A 54 15.64 14.42 -2.72
N ALA A 55 15.69 15.28 -1.71
CA ALA A 55 16.91 15.96 -1.26
C ALA A 55 17.83 15.08 -0.40
N ARG A 56 17.42 13.85 -0.02
CA ARG A 56 18.23 12.95 0.82
C ARG A 56 19.19 12.11 -0.01
N LEU A 57 20.34 11.76 0.60
CA LEU A 57 21.46 11.11 -0.06
C LEU A 57 21.12 9.68 -0.56
N VAL A 58 20.48 8.86 0.29
CA VAL A 58 20.19 7.46 -0.05
C VAL A 58 19.02 7.43 -1.03
N SER A 59 19.24 6.85 -2.20
CA SER A 59 18.25 6.80 -3.28
C SER A 59 17.61 5.42 -3.46
N SER A 60 18.31 4.35 -3.04
CA SER A 60 17.80 2.98 -3.18
C SER A 60 17.10 2.48 -1.92
N VAL A 61 16.07 1.65 -2.14
CA VAL A 61 15.27 0.97 -1.12
C VAL A 61 15.24 -0.52 -1.43
N ASP A 62 15.42 -1.37 -0.41
CA ASP A 62 15.49 -2.82 -0.58
C ASP A 62 14.12 -3.50 -0.41
N ALA A 63 13.24 -2.93 0.42
CA ALA A 63 11.87 -3.41 0.60
C ALA A 63 10.92 -2.33 1.08
N VAL A 64 9.62 -2.51 0.77
CA VAL A 64 8.52 -1.73 1.34
C VAL A 64 7.63 -2.69 2.13
N VAL A 65 7.22 -2.27 3.34
CA VAL A 65 6.33 -3.03 4.21
C VAL A 65 5.03 -2.27 4.40
N LEU A 66 3.91 -2.91 4.04
CA LEU A 66 2.57 -2.47 4.38
C LEU A 66 2.09 -3.33 5.57
N SER A 67 1.58 -2.72 6.63
CA SER A 67 1.22 -3.45 7.84
C SER A 67 -0.11 -3.01 8.42
N GLY A 68 -0.86 -3.92 9.03
CA GLY A 68 -1.90 -3.59 9.99
C GLY A 68 -1.30 -3.18 11.35
N GLY A 69 -2.15 -2.99 12.37
CA GLY A 69 -1.73 -2.73 13.74
C GLY A 69 -1.29 -1.28 14.03
N SER A 70 -1.60 -0.32 13.15
CA SER A 70 -1.18 1.08 13.33
C SER A 70 0.34 1.18 13.55
N ALA A 71 0.81 2.16 14.33
CA ALA A 71 2.23 2.34 14.64
C ALA A 71 2.90 1.11 15.27
N PHE A 72 2.14 0.23 15.94
CA PHE A 72 2.68 -1.02 16.50
C PHE A 72 3.12 -1.99 15.42
N GLY A 73 2.39 -2.06 14.30
CA GLY A 73 2.67 -2.95 13.18
C GLY A 73 3.94 -2.60 12.39
N LEU A 74 4.48 -1.38 12.56
CA LEU A 74 5.78 -1.01 11.99
C LEU A 74 6.93 -1.90 12.49
N ARG A 75 6.74 -2.68 13.57
CA ARG A 75 7.69 -3.71 14.04
C ARG A 75 7.92 -4.83 13.03
N ALA A 76 7.01 -5.05 12.08
CA ALA A 76 7.22 -6.01 10.99
C ALA A 76 8.47 -5.67 10.16
N CYS A 77 8.81 -4.40 10.03
CA CYS A 77 10.02 -3.97 9.31
C CYS A 77 11.31 -4.53 9.93
N ASP A 78 11.36 -4.75 11.25
CA ASP A 78 12.56 -5.27 11.92
C ASP A 78 12.91 -6.66 11.38
N GLY A 79 11.90 -7.55 11.22
CA GLY A 79 12.12 -8.88 10.68
C GLY A 79 12.56 -8.88 9.20
N VAL A 80 12.09 -7.90 8.42
CA VAL A 80 12.53 -7.72 7.03
C VAL A 80 13.97 -7.21 6.97
N VAL A 81 14.35 -6.27 7.84
CA VAL A 81 15.74 -5.78 7.97
C VAL A 81 16.67 -6.95 8.32
N ASP A 82 16.30 -7.78 9.29
CA ASP A 82 17.11 -8.92 9.72
C ASP A 82 17.27 -9.95 8.59
N ALA A 83 16.18 -10.24 7.85
CA ALA A 83 16.20 -11.17 6.71
C ALA A 83 17.08 -10.66 5.55
N LEU A 84 16.95 -9.41 5.14
CA LEU A 84 17.77 -8.79 4.11
C LEU A 84 19.25 -8.76 4.51
N ARG A 85 19.54 -8.43 5.77
CA ARG A 85 20.91 -8.43 6.28
C ARG A 85 21.52 -9.84 6.23
N ALA A 86 20.76 -10.87 6.56
CA ALA A 86 21.21 -12.26 6.46
C ALA A 86 21.51 -12.69 5.00
N GLU A 87 20.78 -12.13 4.03
CA GLU A 87 21.04 -12.30 2.60
C GLU A 87 22.19 -11.41 2.07
N GLY A 88 22.76 -10.52 2.90
CA GLY A 88 23.81 -9.58 2.51
C GLY A 88 23.32 -8.42 1.66
N VAL A 89 22.01 -8.13 1.69
CA VAL A 89 21.35 -7.04 0.94
C VAL A 89 21.23 -5.79 1.81
N GLY A 90 21.50 -4.63 1.23
CA GLY A 90 21.41 -3.33 1.89
C GLY A 90 22.46 -2.34 1.43
N PHE A 91 22.41 -1.14 1.98
CA PHE A 91 23.37 -0.07 1.74
C PHE A 91 24.75 -0.47 2.28
N PRO A 92 25.82 -0.46 1.45
CA PRO A 92 27.15 -0.92 1.85
C PRO A 92 27.82 0.07 2.80
N THR A 93 28.37 -0.46 3.90
CA THR A 93 29.18 0.32 4.86
C THR A 93 30.51 -0.40 5.13
N SER A 94 31.44 0.25 5.83
CA SER A 94 32.72 -0.34 6.23
C SER A 94 32.57 -1.54 7.19
N VAL A 95 31.42 -1.74 7.79
CA VAL A 95 31.13 -2.78 8.79
C VAL A 95 30.03 -3.77 8.35
N GLY A 96 29.68 -3.75 7.08
CA GLY A 96 28.64 -4.61 6.50
C GLY A 96 27.51 -3.82 5.86
N VAL A 97 26.45 -4.52 5.46
CA VAL A 97 25.27 -3.89 4.82
C VAL A 97 24.27 -3.41 5.87
N VAL A 98 23.59 -2.31 5.54
CA VAL A 98 22.44 -1.79 6.30
C VAL A 98 21.22 -1.79 5.36
N PRO A 99 20.26 -2.73 5.53
CA PRO A 99 19.07 -2.77 4.70
C PRO A 99 18.23 -1.52 4.84
N ILE A 100 17.72 -1.00 3.73
CA ILE A 100 16.83 0.16 3.69
C ILE A 100 15.40 -0.34 3.49
N VAL A 101 14.65 -0.37 4.56
CA VAL A 101 13.26 -0.86 4.60
C VAL A 101 12.31 0.26 5.01
N VAL A 102 11.44 0.64 4.08
CA VAL A 102 10.40 1.65 4.33
C VAL A 102 9.12 0.97 4.78
N GLY A 103 8.53 1.46 5.86
CA GLY A 103 7.27 0.92 6.41
C GLY A 103 6.15 1.92 6.42
N MET A 104 4.94 1.44 6.13
CA MET A 104 3.67 2.17 6.28
C MET A 104 2.66 1.26 6.95
N SER A 105 1.83 1.81 7.85
CA SER A 105 0.88 1.00 8.61
C SER A 105 -0.51 1.63 8.60
N LEU A 106 -1.51 0.78 8.41
CA LEU A 106 -2.93 1.10 8.53
C LEU A 106 -3.48 0.71 9.91
N PHE A 107 -4.62 1.27 10.29
CA PHE A 107 -5.27 0.97 11.55
C PHE A 107 -6.39 -0.05 11.36
N ASP A 108 -6.22 -1.26 11.88
CA ASP A 108 -7.18 -2.36 11.89
C ASP A 108 -7.49 -2.89 13.31
N LEU A 109 -6.95 -2.27 14.36
CA LEU A 109 -7.09 -2.68 15.76
C LEU A 109 -8.54 -2.73 16.26
N GLY A 110 -9.45 -2.06 15.57
CA GLY A 110 -10.90 -2.08 15.90
C GLY A 110 -11.70 -3.20 15.24
N VAL A 111 -11.07 -4.02 14.38
CA VAL A 111 -11.77 -5.07 13.59
C VAL A 111 -11.67 -6.44 14.24
N GLY A 112 -10.48 -6.81 14.68
CA GLY A 112 -10.22 -8.08 15.36
C GLY A 112 -9.77 -7.84 16.80
N SER A 113 -8.57 -8.35 17.14
CA SER A 113 -8.00 -8.15 18.45
C SER A 113 -7.24 -6.84 18.55
N PRO A 114 -7.56 -5.95 19.51
CA PRO A 114 -6.82 -4.70 19.72
C PRO A 114 -5.41 -4.92 20.29
N ASP A 115 -5.12 -6.13 20.80
CA ASP A 115 -3.85 -6.49 21.42
C ASP A 115 -2.93 -7.31 20.49
N ALA A 116 -3.31 -7.48 19.22
CA ALA A 116 -2.55 -8.20 18.22
C ALA A 116 -2.19 -7.32 17.02
N TRP A 117 -0.92 -7.38 16.61
CA TRP A 117 -0.37 -6.66 15.47
C TRP A 117 0.85 -7.40 14.89
N PRO A 118 1.18 -7.16 13.62
CA PRO A 118 2.38 -7.72 13.01
C PRO A 118 3.65 -7.29 13.76
N ASN A 119 4.50 -8.25 14.06
CA ASN A 119 5.78 -8.08 14.74
C ASN A 119 6.95 -8.48 13.82
N ALA A 120 8.18 -8.51 14.31
CA ALA A 120 9.35 -8.90 13.52
C ALA A 120 9.22 -10.31 12.93
N ALA A 121 8.68 -11.29 13.69
CA ALA A 121 8.46 -12.63 13.18
C ALA A 121 7.45 -12.67 12.02
N ALA A 122 6.38 -11.87 12.11
CA ALA A 122 5.40 -11.69 11.04
C ALA A 122 6.03 -11.10 9.77
N GLY A 123 6.87 -10.06 9.94
CA GLY A 123 7.61 -9.45 8.82
C GLY A 123 8.57 -10.43 8.15
N ALA A 124 9.33 -11.20 8.93
CA ALA A 124 10.23 -12.23 8.40
C ALA A 124 9.47 -13.34 7.67
N ALA A 125 8.30 -13.76 8.19
CA ALA A 125 7.44 -14.76 7.55
C ALA A 125 6.87 -14.24 6.22
N ALA A 126 6.38 -12.99 6.17
CA ALA A 126 5.93 -12.37 4.93
C ALA A 126 7.06 -12.24 3.90
N PHE A 127 8.26 -11.87 4.34
CA PHE A 127 9.45 -11.79 3.49
C PHE A 127 9.79 -13.15 2.87
N ALA A 128 9.76 -14.23 3.66
CA ALA A 128 10.05 -15.59 3.20
C ALA A 128 8.97 -16.14 2.26
N ALA A 129 7.71 -15.69 2.40
CA ALA A 129 6.60 -16.09 1.56
C ALA A 129 6.50 -15.30 0.25
N ALA A 130 7.43 -14.36 -0.03
CA ALA A 130 7.37 -13.50 -1.19
C ALA A 130 7.51 -14.28 -2.51
N SER A 131 6.62 -13.99 -3.47
CA SER A 131 6.53 -14.62 -4.78
C SER A 131 6.15 -13.60 -5.86
N ALA A 132 6.31 -13.96 -7.14
CA ALA A 132 5.89 -13.16 -8.28
C ALA A 132 4.36 -13.19 -8.50
N THR A 133 3.65 -14.17 -7.93
CA THR A 133 2.20 -14.34 -8.04
C THR A 133 1.51 -14.28 -6.66
N PRO A 134 1.52 -13.11 -6.00
CA PRO A 134 0.96 -12.95 -4.67
C PRO A 134 -0.57 -13.03 -4.69
N ALA A 135 -1.15 -13.44 -3.57
CA ALA A 135 -2.59 -13.38 -3.35
C ALA A 135 -3.08 -11.93 -3.21
N VAL A 136 -4.38 -11.71 -3.43
CA VAL A 136 -5.06 -10.42 -3.28
C VAL A 136 -6.28 -10.54 -2.37
N GLY A 137 -6.88 -9.42 -1.97
CA GLY A 137 -8.05 -9.38 -1.11
C GLY A 137 -7.69 -9.35 0.38
N ARG A 138 -8.35 -10.15 1.21
CA ARG A 138 -8.18 -10.15 2.67
C ARG A 138 -6.95 -10.94 3.13
N VAL A 139 -5.79 -10.56 2.65
CA VAL A 139 -4.49 -11.15 2.96
C VAL A 139 -3.51 -10.07 3.41
N GLY A 140 -2.50 -10.46 4.19
CA GLY A 140 -1.47 -9.54 4.63
C GLY A 140 -2.05 -8.27 5.28
N ALA A 141 -1.57 -7.11 4.88
CA ALA A 141 -2.05 -5.82 5.38
C ALA A 141 -3.54 -5.54 5.09
N GLY A 142 -4.17 -6.30 4.17
CA GLY A 142 -5.60 -6.17 3.86
C GLY A 142 -6.52 -6.99 4.75
N THR A 143 -6.00 -7.81 5.67
CA THR A 143 -6.78 -8.77 6.45
C THR A 143 -7.84 -8.11 7.33
N GLY A 144 -7.48 -7.08 8.09
CA GLY A 144 -8.39 -6.31 8.94
C GLY A 144 -8.81 -4.96 8.33
N ALA A 145 -8.44 -4.69 7.07
CA ALA A 145 -8.76 -3.44 6.40
C ALA A 145 -10.28 -3.30 6.14
N THR A 146 -10.79 -2.07 6.22
CA THR A 146 -12.21 -1.74 6.00
C THR A 146 -12.35 -0.41 5.24
N VAL A 147 -13.51 -0.20 4.59
CA VAL A 147 -13.86 1.03 3.86
C VAL A 147 -15.25 1.53 4.25
N ASN A 148 -15.71 2.66 3.71
CA ASN A 148 -17.05 3.27 3.93
C ASN A 148 -17.30 3.80 5.35
N LYS A 149 -16.28 4.00 6.17
CA LYS A 149 -16.41 4.36 7.59
C LYS A 149 -17.02 5.74 7.82
N TRP A 150 -16.83 6.68 6.89
CA TRP A 150 -17.39 8.03 6.97
C TRP A 150 -18.93 8.07 6.92
N ARG A 151 -19.55 6.99 6.44
CA ARG A 151 -21.01 6.81 6.41
C ARG A 151 -21.58 6.27 7.72
N GLY A 152 -20.72 6.02 8.71
CA GLY A 152 -21.07 5.44 9.99
C GLY A 152 -20.91 3.92 10.07
N PRO A 153 -21.03 3.34 11.28
CA PRO A 153 -20.67 1.94 11.54
C PRO A 153 -21.41 0.92 10.69
N GLN A 154 -22.67 1.22 10.32
CA GLN A 154 -23.53 0.31 9.54
C GLN A 154 -23.16 0.22 8.06
N ALA A 155 -22.36 1.18 7.57
CA ALA A 155 -21.92 1.21 6.18
C ALA A 155 -20.53 0.57 5.98
N VAL A 156 -19.83 0.23 7.06
CA VAL A 156 -18.48 -0.32 7.00
C VAL A 156 -18.49 -1.66 6.27
N THR A 157 -17.62 -1.78 5.27
CA THR A 157 -17.41 -2.99 4.50
C THR A 157 -15.95 -3.38 4.50
N PRO A 158 -15.61 -4.66 4.27
CA PRO A 158 -14.23 -5.09 4.20
C PRO A 158 -13.43 -4.32 3.13
N GLY A 159 -12.17 -4.02 3.45
CA GLY A 159 -11.13 -3.63 2.52
C GLY A 159 -10.23 -4.81 2.17
N GLY A 160 -9.07 -4.57 1.54
CA GLY A 160 -8.18 -5.63 1.15
C GLY A 160 -6.89 -5.14 0.49
N VAL A 161 -6.05 -6.07 0.03
CA VAL A 161 -4.90 -5.78 -0.83
C VAL A 161 -5.32 -5.96 -2.29
N GLY A 162 -5.12 -4.92 -3.10
CA GLY A 162 -5.22 -4.99 -4.56
C GLY A 162 -3.86 -4.89 -5.22
N ILE A 163 -3.67 -5.66 -6.29
CA ILE A 163 -2.45 -5.65 -7.09
C ILE A 163 -2.84 -5.60 -8.55
N VAL A 164 -2.32 -4.61 -9.27
CA VAL A 164 -2.57 -4.43 -10.70
C VAL A 164 -1.26 -4.11 -11.42
N THR A 165 -1.00 -4.84 -12.47
CA THR A 165 0.12 -4.59 -13.38
C THR A 165 -0.40 -4.09 -14.72
N LEU A 166 0.15 -2.98 -15.19
CA LEU A 166 -0.08 -2.42 -16.53
C LEU A 166 1.21 -2.53 -17.34
N THR A 167 1.07 -2.93 -18.60
CA THR A 167 2.20 -3.01 -19.53
C THR A 167 1.83 -2.30 -20.83
N GLU A 168 2.70 -1.43 -21.30
CA GLU A 168 2.58 -0.74 -22.58
C GLU A 168 3.94 -0.77 -23.29
N GLY A 169 4.05 -1.55 -24.37
CA GLY A 169 5.34 -1.88 -24.96
C GLY A 169 6.23 -2.60 -23.96
N ASP A 170 7.42 -2.10 -23.76
CA ASP A 170 8.40 -2.63 -22.78
C ASP A 170 8.23 -2.03 -21.38
N LEU A 171 7.45 -0.96 -21.24
CA LEU A 171 7.19 -0.29 -19.97
C LEU A 171 6.15 -1.06 -19.16
N THR A 172 6.50 -1.41 -17.93
CA THR A 172 5.63 -2.11 -16.98
C THR A 172 5.59 -1.35 -15.66
N LEU A 173 4.38 -1.26 -15.08
CA LEU A 173 4.16 -0.68 -13.76
C LEU A 173 3.18 -1.54 -12.98
N THR A 174 3.52 -1.86 -11.73
CA THR A 174 2.69 -2.62 -10.79
C THR A 174 2.34 -1.74 -9.59
N ALA A 175 1.05 -1.60 -9.31
CA ALA A 175 0.53 -0.99 -8.09
C ALA A 175 0.13 -2.07 -7.08
N ILE A 176 0.60 -1.96 -5.83
CA ILE A 176 0.28 -2.84 -4.70
C ILE A 176 -0.30 -1.95 -3.60
N VAL A 177 -1.58 -2.12 -3.25
CA VAL A 177 -2.28 -1.18 -2.37
C VAL A 177 -3.08 -1.93 -1.30
N ALA A 178 -2.88 -1.57 -0.04
CA ALA A 178 -3.73 -1.99 1.08
C ALA A 178 -4.79 -0.90 1.35
N VAL A 179 -6.07 -1.26 1.21
CA VAL A 179 -7.20 -0.32 1.16
C VAL A 179 -7.97 -0.36 2.46
N ASN A 180 -7.74 0.65 3.33
CA ASN A 180 -8.43 0.82 4.62
C ASN A 180 -9.03 2.23 4.74
N ALA A 181 -9.70 2.72 3.70
CA ALA A 181 -10.13 4.10 3.55
C ALA A 181 -11.23 4.52 4.55
N ALA A 182 -11.23 5.81 4.94
CA ALA A 182 -12.41 6.44 5.54
C ALA A 182 -13.54 6.50 4.51
N GLY A 183 -13.23 6.92 3.31
CA GLY A 183 -14.14 7.07 2.19
C GLY A 183 -14.69 5.75 1.66
N GLU A 184 -15.61 5.88 0.73
CA GLU A 184 -16.18 4.77 -0.05
C GLU A 184 -15.48 4.62 -1.38
N ILE A 185 -15.57 3.42 -1.97
CA ILE A 185 -15.18 3.24 -3.37
C ILE A 185 -16.23 3.95 -4.22
N ASP A 186 -15.85 5.05 -4.85
CA ASP A 186 -16.76 5.95 -5.56
C ASP A 186 -16.73 5.70 -7.08
N ASP A 187 -17.90 5.63 -7.65
CA ASP A 187 -18.17 5.59 -9.10
C ASP A 187 -18.62 6.94 -9.66
N GLY A 188 -18.51 8.00 -8.85
CA GLY A 188 -18.96 9.35 -9.18
C GLY A 188 -20.24 9.75 -8.42
N ALA A 189 -20.86 8.84 -7.66
CA ALA A 189 -22.10 9.09 -6.95
C ALA A 189 -21.94 10.13 -5.82
N ALA A 190 -20.82 10.11 -5.09
CA ALA A 190 -20.53 11.10 -4.06
C ALA A 190 -20.42 12.53 -4.63
N VAL A 191 -19.75 12.67 -5.76
CA VAL A 191 -19.63 13.96 -6.48
C VAL A 191 -20.97 14.42 -7.03
N ALA A 192 -21.78 13.50 -7.58
CA ALA A 192 -23.13 13.80 -8.06
C ALA A 192 -24.01 14.30 -6.93
N ALA A 193 -24.01 13.65 -5.76
CA ALA A 193 -24.78 14.04 -4.59
C ALA A 193 -24.41 15.44 -4.06
N VAL A 194 -23.13 15.85 -4.13
CA VAL A 194 -22.72 17.22 -3.80
C VAL A 194 -23.31 18.23 -4.81
N ARG A 195 -23.28 17.88 -6.10
CA ARG A 195 -23.78 18.78 -7.18
C ARG A 195 -25.29 18.98 -7.14
N ASP A 196 -26.05 17.96 -6.81
CA ASP A 196 -27.53 18.02 -6.73
C ASP A 196 -28.06 18.47 -5.35
N GLY A 197 -27.17 18.69 -4.37
CA GLY A 197 -27.49 19.13 -3.02
C GLY A 197 -28.09 18.04 -2.11
N SER A 198 -28.07 16.77 -2.52
CA SER A 198 -28.52 15.64 -1.71
C SER A 198 -27.45 15.14 -0.72
N PHE A 199 -26.19 15.53 -0.93
CA PHE A 199 -25.09 15.14 -0.06
C PHE A 199 -25.30 15.64 1.38
N ARG A 200 -25.06 14.77 2.37
CA ARG A 200 -25.07 15.12 3.79
C ARG A 200 -23.74 14.73 4.40
N TRP A 201 -23.01 15.74 4.89
CA TRP A 201 -21.81 15.51 5.65
C TRP A 201 -22.15 15.06 7.06
N SER A 202 -21.65 13.89 7.45
CA SER A 202 -21.70 13.41 8.82
C SER A 202 -20.28 13.27 9.33
N PRO A 203 -19.78 14.19 10.16
CA PRO A 203 -18.43 14.04 10.70
C PRO A 203 -18.36 12.79 11.58
N PRO A 204 -17.25 12.05 11.56
CA PRO A 204 -17.07 10.91 12.45
C PRO A 204 -17.18 11.37 13.91
N GLU A 205 -17.94 10.64 14.71
CA GLU A 205 -18.25 10.99 16.11
C GLU A 205 -17.03 11.01 17.03
N ARG A 206 -15.93 10.37 16.64
CA ARG A 206 -14.69 10.31 17.43
C ARG A 206 -13.46 10.51 16.56
N PHE A 207 -12.53 11.31 17.06
CA PHE A 207 -11.16 11.40 16.59
C PHE A 207 -10.43 10.13 17.06
N GLY A 208 -10.57 9.02 16.38
CA GLY A 208 -9.99 7.75 16.83
C GLY A 208 -10.18 6.60 15.86
N GLU A 209 -11.02 6.78 14.86
CA GLU A 209 -11.11 5.84 13.76
C GLU A 209 -10.12 6.30 12.69
N THR A 210 -8.89 5.81 12.81
CA THR A 210 -7.84 6.12 11.85
C THR A 210 -8.01 5.24 10.64
N ASN A 211 -7.99 5.88 9.49
CA ASN A 211 -8.18 5.27 8.18
C ASN A 211 -6.90 5.49 7.39
N THR A 212 -6.63 4.64 6.42
CA THR A 212 -5.35 4.74 5.72
C THR A 212 -5.41 3.90 4.45
N VAL A 213 -5.08 4.48 3.32
CA VAL A 213 -4.70 3.74 2.12
C VAL A 213 -3.19 3.87 1.96
N ILE A 214 -2.50 2.75 2.01
CA ILE A 214 -1.04 2.69 1.85
C ILE A 214 -0.69 1.79 0.68
N GLY A 215 0.34 2.16 -0.07
CA GLY A 215 0.73 1.37 -1.23
C GLY A 215 2.11 1.67 -1.76
N ALA A 216 2.51 0.83 -2.71
CA ALA A 216 3.68 1.04 -3.53
C ALA A 216 3.32 0.91 -5.01
N VAL A 217 3.92 1.76 -5.84
CA VAL A 217 3.96 1.61 -7.29
C VAL A 217 5.38 1.31 -7.70
N VAL A 218 5.58 0.19 -8.40
CA VAL A 218 6.90 -0.25 -8.87
C VAL A 218 6.88 -0.25 -10.39
N THR A 219 7.88 0.35 -11.01
CA THR A 219 8.05 0.38 -12.47
C THR A 219 9.41 -0.14 -12.89
N ASN A 220 9.50 -0.72 -14.07
CA ASN A 220 10.76 -1.09 -14.69
C ASN A 220 11.48 0.08 -15.38
N ALA A 221 10.89 1.27 -15.37
CA ALA A 221 11.49 2.49 -15.92
C ALA A 221 12.79 2.88 -15.20
N THR A 222 13.69 3.55 -15.90
CA THR A 222 14.85 4.23 -15.31
C THR A 222 14.43 5.63 -14.90
N LEU A 223 14.30 5.88 -13.59
CA LEU A 223 13.87 7.16 -13.03
C LEU A 223 14.86 7.66 -11.99
N THR A 224 14.97 8.98 -11.89
CA THR A 224 15.60 9.65 -10.76
C THR A 224 14.72 9.60 -9.51
N LYS A 225 15.28 9.89 -8.35
CA LYS A 225 14.54 9.96 -7.10
C LYS A 225 13.43 11.03 -7.12
N MET A 226 13.66 12.16 -7.79
CA MET A 226 12.65 13.21 -7.98
C MET A 226 11.52 12.71 -8.88
N GLU A 227 11.81 11.99 -9.95
CA GLU A 227 10.77 11.41 -10.82
C GLU A 227 9.97 10.34 -10.10
N CYS A 228 10.60 9.50 -9.26
CA CYS A 228 9.85 8.60 -8.37
C CYS A 228 8.89 9.38 -7.44
N HIS A 229 9.29 10.56 -6.93
CA HIS A 229 8.38 11.40 -6.16
C HIS A 229 7.16 11.83 -6.97
N LEU A 230 7.33 12.25 -8.22
CA LEU A 230 6.23 12.61 -9.13
C LEU A 230 5.32 11.41 -9.41
N VAL A 231 5.87 10.20 -9.54
CA VAL A 231 5.09 8.96 -9.71
C VAL A 231 4.28 8.65 -8.45
N ALA A 232 4.85 8.83 -7.24
CA ALA A 232 4.12 8.67 -5.98
C ALA A 232 2.93 9.66 -5.86
N GLN A 233 3.10 10.90 -6.36
CA GLN A 233 2.00 11.86 -6.49
C GLN A 233 0.90 11.34 -7.42
N GLY A 234 1.27 10.73 -8.55
CA GLY A 234 0.32 10.07 -9.46
C GLY A 234 -0.46 8.95 -8.77
N ALA A 235 0.18 8.14 -7.90
CA ALA A 235 -0.53 7.12 -7.13
C ALA A 235 -1.59 7.74 -6.20
N HIS A 236 -1.31 8.86 -5.55
CA HIS A 236 -2.30 9.60 -4.76
C HIS A 236 -3.45 10.15 -5.62
N ASP A 237 -3.17 10.60 -6.84
CA ASP A 237 -4.21 11.03 -7.78
C ASP A 237 -5.12 9.83 -8.17
N GLY A 238 -4.53 8.62 -8.31
CA GLY A 238 -5.26 7.37 -8.51
C GLY A 238 -6.16 7.00 -7.32
N LEU A 239 -5.65 7.17 -6.09
CA LEU A 239 -6.47 7.02 -4.88
C LEU A 239 -7.65 7.99 -4.87
N ALA A 240 -7.43 9.26 -5.19
CA ALA A 240 -8.50 10.26 -5.22
C ALA A 240 -9.56 10.01 -6.30
N ARG A 241 -9.25 9.21 -7.34
CA ARG A 241 -10.21 8.75 -8.35
C ARG A 241 -11.04 7.54 -7.91
N ALA A 242 -10.51 6.74 -6.99
CA ALA A 242 -11.16 5.52 -6.53
C ALA A 242 -11.97 5.70 -5.26
N VAL A 243 -11.60 6.66 -4.39
CA VAL A 243 -12.13 6.82 -3.03
C VAL A 243 -12.67 8.23 -2.82
N ALA A 244 -13.89 8.35 -2.32
CA ALA A 244 -14.49 9.63 -1.94
C ALA A 244 -15.11 9.56 -0.53
N PRO A 245 -14.79 10.52 0.37
CA PRO A 245 -13.65 11.43 0.30
C PRO A 245 -12.32 10.71 0.53
N SER A 246 -11.22 11.23 -0.08
CA SER A 246 -9.86 10.77 0.13
C SER A 246 -9.03 11.80 0.92
N HIS A 247 -7.88 11.38 1.46
CA HIS A 247 -6.91 12.27 2.12
C HIS A 247 -7.49 13.11 3.26
N MET A 248 -8.39 12.52 4.04
CA MET A 248 -8.96 13.20 5.21
C MET A 248 -7.89 13.42 6.29
N ARG A 249 -8.16 14.34 7.22
CA ARG A 249 -7.25 14.60 8.35
C ARG A 249 -7.01 13.38 9.24
N SER A 250 -7.95 12.44 9.23
CA SER A 250 -7.87 11.15 9.94
C SER A 250 -7.25 10.03 9.12
N ASP A 251 -7.03 10.24 7.81
CA ASP A 251 -6.35 9.26 6.96
C ASP A 251 -4.83 9.33 7.14
N GLY A 252 -4.17 8.20 7.00
CA GLY A 252 -2.71 8.09 6.99
C GLY A 252 -2.14 7.82 5.59
N ASP A 253 -2.84 8.24 4.53
CA ASP A 253 -2.55 7.89 3.14
C ASP A 253 -1.10 8.21 2.74
N ALA A 254 -0.39 7.18 2.29
CA ALA A 254 1.00 7.27 1.90
C ALA A 254 1.33 6.28 0.77
N PHE A 255 2.13 6.73 -0.19
CA PHE A 255 2.61 5.92 -1.30
C PHE A 255 4.12 6.03 -1.48
N VAL A 256 4.73 4.89 -1.81
CA VAL A 256 6.11 4.79 -2.30
C VAL A 256 6.08 4.51 -3.79
N ALA A 257 6.88 5.20 -4.56
CA ALA A 257 7.17 4.83 -5.95
C ALA A 257 8.62 4.36 -6.09
N ALA A 258 8.81 3.27 -6.81
CA ALA A 258 10.09 2.60 -6.97
C ALA A 258 10.36 2.26 -8.45
N ALA A 259 11.60 2.46 -8.90
CA ALA A 259 12.03 2.29 -10.27
C ALA A 259 13.23 1.34 -10.34
N THR A 260 13.10 0.25 -11.12
CA THR A 260 14.11 -0.84 -11.20
C THR A 260 15.11 -0.67 -12.33
N ALA A 261 15.00 0.40 -13.14
CA ALA A 261 15.97 0.82 -14.16
C ALA A 261 16.24 -0.21 -15.28
N GLN A 262 15.23 -0.95 -15.72
CA GLN A 262 15.33 -1.93 -16.80
C GLN A 262 15.05 -1.32 -18.19
N VAL A 263 14.21 -0.25 -18.24
CA VAL A 263 13.83 0.46 -19.45
C VAL A 263 14.21 1.93 -19.35
N SER A 264 15.00 2.42 -20.30
CA SER A 264 15.44 3.82 -20.38
C SER A 264 14.60 4.63 -21.35
N ASP A 265 14.81 5.96 -21.34
CA ASP A 265 14.20 6.91 -22.28
C ASP A 265 12.66 6.91 -22.26
N VAL A 266 12.09 6.73 -21.07
CA VAL A 266 10.64 6.79 -20.84
C VAL A 266 10.21 8.23 -20.52
N ASP A 267 9.03 8.63 -20.97
CA ASP A 267 8.41 9.88 -20.55
C ASP A 267 7.87 9.76 -19.13
N ILE A 268 8.30 10.64 -18.25
CA ILE A 268 7.87 10.65 -16.84
C ILE A 268 6.36 10.88 -16.69
N ASP A 269 5.75 11.70 -17.52
CA ASP A 269 4.31 11.96 -17.47
C ASP A 269 3.53 10.70 -17.87
N HIS A 270 4.06 9.89 -18.78
CA HIS A 270 3.50 8.60 -19.15
C HIS A 270 3.56 7.62 -17.95
N VAL A 271 4.73 7.47 -17.30
CA VAL A 271 4.87 6.61 -16.11
C VAL A 271 3.93 7.07 -14.98
N ARG A 272 3.85 8.38 -14.75
CA ARG A 272 2.93 8.98 -13.78
C ARG A 272 1.47 8.67 -14.10
N TRP A 273 1.07 8.74 -15.38
CA TRP A 273 -0.29 8.41 -15.80
C TRP A 273 -0.61 6.92 -15.59
N LEU A 274 0.33 6.02 -15.89
CA LEU A 274 0.16 4.61 -15.57
C LEU A 274 0.00 4.37 -14.06
N ALA A 275 0.72 5.11 -13.22
CA ALA A 275 0.58 5.03 -11.76
C ALA A 275 -0.82 5.46 -11.29
N VAL A 276 -1.40 6.53 -11.88
CA VAL A 276 -2.79 6.94 -11.61
C VAL A 276 -3.75 5.78 -11.91
N VAL A 277 -3.67 5.21 -13.11
CA VAL A 277 -4.60 4.19 -13.57
C VAL A 277 -4.44 2.88 -12.81
N ALA A 278 -3.19 2.42 -12.62
CA ALA A 278 -2.89 1.19 -11.91
C ALA A 278 -3.35 1.25 -10.43
N THR A 279 -3.12 2.39 -9.77
CA THR A 279 -3.54 2.59 -8.37
C THR A 279 -5.06 2.62 -8.24
N GLU A 280 -5.76 3.35 -9.12
CA GLU A 280 -7.23 3.35 -9.14
C GLU A 280 -7.77 1.93 -9.30
N GLN A 281 -7.25 1.16 -10.25
CA GLN A 281 -7.68 -0.22 -10.49
C GLN A 281 -7.31 -1.17 -9.35
N ALA A 282 -6.13 -1.02 -8.76
CA ALA A 282 -5.71 -1.84 -7.61
C ALA A 282 -6.63 -1.62 -6.40
N ILE A 283 -7.01 -0.38 -6.11
CA ILE A 283 -7.95 -0.06 -5.04
C ILE A 283 -9.31 -0.70 -5.30
N ARG A 284 -9.86 -0.54 -6.50
CA ARG A 284 -11.17 -1.11 -6.86
C ARG A 284 -11.15 -2.64 -6.83
N SER A 285 -10.11 -3.28 -7.37
CA SER A 285 -10.00 -4.75 -7.40
C SER A 285 -9.78 -5.34 -6.01
N GLY A 286 -9.00 -4.68 -5.14
CA GLY A 286 -8.75 -5.12 -3.76
C GLY A 286 -10.01 -5.19 -2.91
N VAL A 287 -11.02 -4.36 -3.21
CA VAL A 287 -12.32 -4.37 -2.53
C VAL A 287 -13.33 -5.28 -3.24
N ALA A 288 -13.35 -5.33 -4.58
CA ALA A 288 -14.32 -6.12 -5.37
C ALA A 288 -14.18 -7.64 -5.19
N THR A 289 -12.96 -8.14 -4.91
CA THR A 289 -12.74 -9.57 -4.64
C THR A 289 -13.50 -10.09 -3.41
N LEU A 290 -14.12 -9.21 -2.63
CA LEU A 290 -14.84 -9.56 -1.39
C LEU A 290 -16.32 -9.87 -1.62
N ASP A 291 -16.93 -9.33 -2.66
CA ASP A 291 -18.33 -9.63 -3.03
C ASP A 291 -18.54 -11.08 -3.48
N SER A 292 -17.46 -11.81 -3.79
CA SER A 292 -17.48 -13.21 -4.20
C SER A 292 -17.23 -14.21 -3.05
N MET A 293 -16.99 -13.74 -1.82
CA MET A 293 -16.80 -14.62 -0.66
C MET A 293 -18.13 -14.98 0.02
N PRO A 294 -18.34 -16.25 0.43
CA PRO A 294 -19.53 -16.59 1.22
C PRO A 294 -19.50 -15.82 2.55
N PRO A 295 -20.66 -15.48 3.12
CA PRO A 295 -20.73 -14.81 4.41
C PRO A 295 -20.00 -15.61 5.47
N SER A 296 -19.27 -14.93 6.35
CA SER A 296 -18.64 -15.57 7.51
C SER A 296 -19.67 -16.34 8.32
N PRO A 297 -19.31 -17.51 8.88
CA PRO A 297 -20.25 -18.26 9.71
C PRO A 297 -20.75 -17.39 10.88
N ASP A 298 -22.05 -17.45 11.12
CA ASP A 298 -22.73 -16.74 12.20
C ASP A 298 -22.09 -17.13 13.54
N PRO A 299 -21.60 -16.18 14.36
CA PRO A 299 -21.01 -16.47 15.66
C PRO A 299 -22.01 -17.01 16.68
N SER A 300 -23.30 -17.19 16.30
CA SER A 300 -24.38 -17.75 17.14
C SER A 300 -24.73 -19.21 16.81
N SER A 301 -23.98 -19.92 15.95
CA SER A 301 -24.22 -21.34 15.65
C SER A 301 -23.25 -22.27 16.36
#